data_1372a49c54cbff18e01fae0556569a23
#
_entry.id   1372a49c54cbff18e01fae0556569a23
#
_cell.length_a   1.000
_cell.length_b   1.000
_cell.length_c   1.000
_cell.angle_alpha   90.00
_cell.angle_beta   90.00
_cell.angle_gamma   90.00
#
_symmetry.space_group_name_H-M   'P 1'
#
loop_
_entity.id
_entity.type
_entity.pdbx_description
1 polymer ?
#
loop_
_entity_poly.entity_id
_entity_poly.type
_entity_poly.pdbx_seq_one_letter_code
_entity_poly.pdbx_strand_id
1 'polypeptide(L)'
;RQVWDLYCGIGTISLFLAQKAKFVRGVEIVPAAIENAKENAKLNGLENTEFFVGKAEEVLPREYKKNGVYADVIVVDPPRKGCDETLLETMVEMNPERIVYVSCDSATLARDLKYLCERGYELRKVCPVDQFGMTVHVETVVLLSHKKPDGHINVKVEFGEGEGKVPLDNIAKRAEEYKPKERVTYKMIKEYIEAKYGFKVHTAYIAEVKRDLGLPMYDAPNAVEELKQPRKHPTAEKVEAIKDALKHFEVI
;
A
#
# COMPACT_ATOMS: atom_id res chain seq x y z
N ARG A 1 -9.38 -13.10 -7.39
CA ARG A 1 -9.81 -11.82 -6.84
C ARG A 1 -10.93 -11.24 -7.67
N GLN A 2 -11.88 -10.57 -7.01
CA GLN A 2 -12.92 -9.76 -7.62
C GLN A 2 -12.37 -8.35 -7.80
N VAL A 3 -12.46 -7.80 -9.00
CA VAL A 3 -11.91 -6.48 -9.33
C VAL A 3 -13.02 -5.58 -9.86
N TRP A 4 -13.06 -4.34 -9.41
CA TRP A 4 -13.82 -3.28 -10.04
C TRP A 4 -12.88 -2.32 -10.77
N ASP A 5 -13.23 -1.96 -11.99
CA ASP A 5 -12.56 -0.96 -12.83
C ASP A 5 -13.56 0.18 -13.09
N LEU A 6 -13.37 1.26 -12.36
CA LEU A 6 -14.28 2.40 -12.40
C LEU A 6 -13.73 3.46 -13.36
N TYR A 7 -14.59 3.95 -14.24
CA TYR A 7 -14.25 4.77 -15.41
C TYR A 7 -13.51 3.97 -16.49
N CYS A 8 -14.00 2.76 -16.78
CA CYS A 8 -13.27 1.77 -17.59
C CYS A 8 -13.16 2.09 -19.09
N GLY A 9 -13.88 3.10 -19.59
CA GLY A 9 -13.89 3.43 -21.02
C GLY A 9 -14.27 2.22 -21.89
N ILE A 10 -13.46 1.94 -22.91
CA ILE A 10 -13.63 0.77 -23.79
C ILE A 10 -13.07 -0.54 -23.19
N GLY A 11 -12.78 -0.56 -21.89
CA GLY A 11 -12.38 -1.74 -21.15
C GLY A 11 -10.90 -2.09 -21.19
N THR A 12 -10.01 -1.21 -21.61
CA THR A 12 -8.58 -1.53 -21.80
C THR A 12 -7.95 -2.07 -20.51
N ILE A 13 -8.12 -1.38 -19.38
CA ILE A 13 -7.61 -1.82 -18.07
C ILE A 13 -8.35 -3.06 -17.61
N SER A 14 -9.68 -3.09 -17.71
CA SER A 14 -10.51 -4.23 -17.35
C SER A 14 -10.06 -5.54 -18.02
N LEU A 15 -9.81 -5.50 -19.34
CA LEU A 15 -9.42 -6.68 -20.11
C LEU A 15 -8.00 -7.17 -19.74
N PHE A 16 -7.09 -6.22 -19.48
CA PHE A 16 -5.75 -6.56 -19.02
C PHE A 16 -5.80 -7.25 -17.64
N LEU A 17 -6.62 -6.75 -16.74
CA LEU A 17 -6.82 -7.32 -15.40
C LEU A 17 -7.52 -8.68 -15.45
N ALA A 18 -8.47 -8.88 -16.37
CA ALA A 18 -9.25 -10.11 -16.50
C ALA A 18 -8.39 -11.34 -16.83
N GLN A 19 -7.21 -11.15 -17.42
CA GLN A 19 -6.26 -12.24 -17.67
C GLN A 19 -5.75 -12.91 -16.38
N LYS A 20 -5.80 -12.21 -15.23
CA LYS A 20 -5.29 -12.72 -13.93
C LYS A 20 -6.32 -12.64 -12.81
N ALA A 21 -7.39 -11.88 -12.97
CA ALA A 21 -8.45 -11.77 -11.99
C ALA A 21 -9.44 -12.94 -12.11
N LYS A 22 -10.11 -13.26 -11.00
CA LYS A 22 -11.23 -14.23 -11.03
C LYS A 22 -12.42 -13.65 -11.81
N PHE A 23 -12.68 -12.37 -11.61
CA PHE A 23 -13.76 -11.64 -12.27
C PHE A 23 -13.48 -10.14 -12.26
N VAL A 24 -13.81 -9.44 -13.33
CA VAL A 24 -13.65 -7.97 -13.45
C VAL A 24 -15.00 -7.33 -13.80
N ARG A 25 -15.35 -6.29 -13.08
CA ARG A 25 -16.51 -5.44 -13.35
C ARG A 25 -16.08 -4.06 -13.75
N GLY A 26 -16.47 -3.64 -14.95
CA GLY A 26 -16.20 -2.31 -15.49
C GLY A 26 -17.42 -1.40 -15.38
N VAL A 27 -17.21 -0.13 -15.06
CA VAL A 27 -18.23 0.91 -15.05
C VAL A 27 -17.80 2.08 -15.89
N GLU A 28 -18.68 2.51 -16.80
CA GLU A 28 -18.45 3.68 -17.65
C GLU A 28 -19.78 4.39 -17.95
N ILE A 29 -19.76 5.71 -17.99
CA ILE A 29 -20.95 6.52 -18.22
C ILE A 29 -21.40 6.52 -19.69
N VAL A 30 -20.45 6.31 -20.63
CA VAL A 30 -20.70 6.36 -22.07
C VAL A 30 -21.19 5.00 -22.57
N PRO A 31 -22.45 4.86 -23.03
CA PRO A 31 -23.00 3.56 -23.47
C PRO A 31 -22.20 2.92 -24.60
N ALA A 32 -21.79 3.72 -25.61
CA ALA A 32 -21.02 3.22 -26.75
C ALA A 32 -19.64 2.65 -26.32
N ALA A 33 -19.02 3.22 -25.27
CA ALA A 33 -17.77 2.69 -24.74
C ALA A 33 -17.98 1.33 -24.08
N ILE A 34 -19.10 1.13 -23.37
CA ILE A 34 -19.47 -0.17 -22.78
C ILE A 34 -19.77 -1.22 -23.85
N GLU A 35 -20.42 -0.86 -24.94
CA GLU A 35 -20.61 -1.78 -26.06
C GLU A 35 -19.27 -2.22 -26.64
N ASN A 36 -18.37 -1.29 -26.87
CA ASN A 36 -17.01 -1.59 -27.30
C ASN A 36 -16.25 -2.45 -26.29
N ALA A 37 -16.40 -2.19 -24.98
CA ALA A 37 -15.75 -2.99 -23.94
C ALA A 37 -16.22 -4.45 -23.97
N LYS A 38 -17.52 -4.68 -24.16
CA LYS A 38 -18.11 -6.02 -24.31
C LYS A 38 -17.60 -6.72 -25.57
N GLU A 39 -17.55 -6.00 -26.68
CA GLU A 39 -17.03 -6.53 -27.94
C GLU A 39 -15.54 -6.87 -27.82
N ASN A 40 -14.75 -5.98 -27.23
CA ASN A 40 -13.34 -6.20 -26.97
C ASN A 40 -13.10 -7.42 -26.04
N ALA A 41 -13.93 -7.62 -25.02
CA ALA A 41 -13.86 -8.79 -24.16
C ALA A 41 -14.11 -10.08 -24.98
N LYS A 42 -15.14 -10.09 -25.82
CA LYS A 42 -15.47 -11.21 -26.69
C LYS A 42 -14.35 -11.51 -27.69
N LEU A 43 -13.80 -10.47 -28.33
CA LEU A 43 -12.68 -10.61 -29.29
C LEU A 43 -11.43 -11.22 -28.64
N ASN A 44 -11.21 -10.94 -27.35
CA ASN A 44 -10.09 -11.48 -26.57
C ASN A 44 -10.41 -12.79 -25.83
N GLY A 45 -11.60 -13.38 -26.03
CA GLY A 45 -12.00 -14.63 -25.39
C GLY A 45 -12.13 -14.55 -23.86
N LEU A 46 -12.45 -13.37 -23.31
CA LEU A 46 -12.58 -13.14 -21.87
C LEU A 46 -14.04 -13.27 -21.45
N GLU A 47 -14.37 -14.33 -20.70
CA GLU A 47 -15.72 -14.61 -20.21
C GLU A 47 -15.93 -14.14 -18.75
N ASN A 48 -14.86 -13.73 -18.08
CA ASN A 48 -14.85 -13.32 -16.67
C ASN A 48 -14.95 -11.79 -16.52
N THR A 49 -15.74 -11.14 -17.38
CA THR A 49 -15.96 -9.69 -17.35
C THR A 49 -17.43 -9.33 -17.38
N GLU A 50 -17.80 -8.26 -16.72
CA GLU A 50 -19.14 -7.67 -16.73
C GLU A 50 -19.02 -6.15 -16.81
N PHE A 51 -19.86 -5.50 -17.63
CA PHE A 51 -19.77 -4.06 -17.86
C PHE A 51 -21.11 -3.38 -17.65
N PHE A 52 -21.09 -2.27 -16.89
CA PHE A 52 -22.24 -1.48 -16.50
C PHE A 52 -22.19 -0.08 -17.12
N VAL A 53 -23.30 0.35 -17.70
CA VAL A 53 -23.47 1.74 -18.13
C VAL A 53 -24.00 2.56 -16.96
N GLY A 54 -23.33 3.64 -16.63
CA GLY A 54 -23.76 4.60 -15.61
C GLY A 54 -22.59 5.30 -14.94
N LYS A 55 -22.91 6.22 -14.04
CA LYS A 55 -21.89 6.90 -13.25
C LYS A 55 -21.36 5.96 -12.18
N ALA A 56 -20.04 5.99 -11.94
CA ALA A 56 -19.40 5.15 -10.94
C ALA A 56 -20.00 5.38 -9.54
N GLU A 57 -20.28 6.63 -9.19
CA GLU A 57 -20.91 7.06 -7.93
C GLU A 57 -22.38 6.60 -7.75
N GLU A 58 -23.02 6.11 -8.80
CA GLU A 58 -24.38 5.55 -8.75
C GLU A 58 -24.38 4.02 -8.85
N VAL A 59 -23.53 3.48 -9.75
CA VAL A 59 -23.48 2.04 -10.02
C VAL A 59 -22.83 1.29 -8.87
N LEU A 60 -21.65 1.71 -8.38
CA LEU A 60 -20.94 1.00 -7.33
C LEU A 60 -21.75 0.90 -6.03
N PRO A 61 -22.37 1.98 -5.51
CA PRO A 61 -23.24 1.89 -4.33
C PRO A 61 -24.44 0.98 -4.52
N ARG A 62 -25.05 1.01 -5.72
CA ARG A 62 -26.20 0.17 -6.06
C ARG A 62 -25.82 -1.31 -6.02
N GLU A 63 -24.75 -1.70 -6.70
CA GLU A 63 -24.30 -3.10 -6.76
C GLU A 63 -23.84 -3.59 -5.39
N TYR A 64 -23.15 -2.77 -4.64
CA TYR A 64 -22.70 -3.10 -3.29
C TYR A 64 -23.87 -3.23 -2.30
N LYS A 65 -24.72 -2.20 -2.17
CA LYS A 65 -25.77 -2.12 -1.14
C LYS A 65 -27.00 -2.99 -1.46
N LYS A 66 -27.37 -3.16 -2.74
CA LYS A 66 -28.54 -3.93 -3.14
C LYS A 66 -28.20 -5.37 -3.53
N ASN A 67 -27.10 -5.59 -4.22
CA ASN A 67 -26.76 -6.88 -4.80
C ASN A 67 -25.66 -7.61 -4.01
N GLY A 68 -25.11 -6.99 -2.96
CA GLY A 68 -24.07 -7.59 -2.12
C GLY A 68 -22.74 -7.85 -2.86
N VAL A 69 -22.52 -7.15 -3.98
CA VAL A 69 -21.32 -7.34 -4.79
C VAL A 69 -20.16 -6.57 -4.16
N TYR A 70 -19.09 -7.26 -3.82
CA TYR A 70 -17.90 -6.67 -3.21
C TYR A 70 -16.69 -6.72 -4.16
N ALA A 71 -15.60 -6.06 -3.78
CA ALA A 71 -14.31 -6.09 -4.46
C ALA A 71 -13.16 -6.45 -3.52
N ASP A 72 -12.22 -7.25 -4.01
CA ASP A 72 -10.90 -7.40 -3.37
C ASP A 72 -9.99 -6.23 -3.78
N VAL A 73 -10.16 -5.74 -5.02
CA VAL A 73 -9.39 -4.64 -5.59
C VAL A 73 -10.31 -3.70 -6.34
N ILE A 74 -10.14 -2.40 -6.14
CA ILE A 74 -10.78 -1.36 -6.94
C ILE A 74 -9.70 -0.59 -7.70
N VAL A 75 -9.91 -0.42 -9.00
CA VAL A 75 -9.11 0.45 -9.88
C VAL A 75 -9.97 1.63 -10.26
N VAL A 76 -9.45 2.82 -10.15
CA VAL A 76 -10.12 4.06 -10.56
C VAL A 76 -9.21 4.90 -11.46
N ASP A 77 -9.76 5.40 -12.55
CA ASP A 77 -9.14 6.36 -13.46
C ASP A 77 -10.12 7.51 -13.73
N PRO A 78 -10.39 8.35 -12.72
CA PRO A 78 -11.42 9.37 -12.80
C PRO A 78 -10.97 10.54 -13.69
N PRO A 79 -11.94 11.36 -14.16
CA PRO A 79 -11.62 12.62 -14.84
C PRO A 79 -10.85 13.57 -13.91
N ARG A 80 -10.32 14.68 -14.45
CA ARG A 80 -9.50 15.67 -13.71
C ARG A 80 -10.09 16.18 -12.40
N LYS A 81 -11.41 16.18 -12.25
CA LYS A 81 -12.10 16.57 -11.00
C LYS A 81 -11.89 15.59 -9.85
N GLY A 82 -11.32 14.42 -10.11
CA GLY A 82 -11.20 13.32 -9.15
C GLY A 82 -12.49 12.54 -8.96
N CYS A 83 -12.52 11.68 -7.93
CA CYS A 83 -13.71 10.92 -7.56
C CYS A 83 -14.75 11.78 -6.83
N ASP A 84 -16.02 11.39 -6.99
CA ASP A 84 -17.12 11.94 -6.20
C ASP A 84 -17.03 11.42 -4.75
N GLU A 85 -17.52 12.22 -3.79
CA GLU A 85 -17.47 11.87 -2.37
C GLU A 85 -18.26 10.59 -2.07
N THR A 86 -19.44 10.43 -2.66
CA THR A 86 -20.27 9.22 -2.52
C THR A 86 -19.53 7.97 -3.01
N LEU A 87 -18.73 8.11 -4.08
CA LEU A 87 -17.90 7.02 -4.58
C LEU A 87 -16.79 6.66 -3.60
N LEU A 88 -16.07 7.65 -3.09
CA LEU A 88 -15.01 7.46 -2.09
C LEU A 88 -15.56 6.82 -0.80
N GLU A 89 -16.73 7.27 -0.33
CA GLU A 89 -17.43 6.66 0.82
C GLU A 89 -17.73 5.19 0.57
N THR A 90 -18.31 4.87 -0.59
CA THR A 90 -18.65 3.49 -0.94
C THR A 90 -17.41 2.61 -1.06
N MET A 91 -16.31 3.13 -1.60
CA MET A 91 -15.04 2.40 -1.65
C MET A 91 -14.52 2.08 -0.24
N VAL A 92 -14.62 3.02 0.69
CA VAL A 92 -14.24 2.80 2.09
C VAL A 92 -15.18 1.80 2.77
N GLU A 93 -16.50 1.92 2.58
CA GLU A 93 -17.50 0.98 3.13
C GLU A 93 -17.30 -0.45 2.60
N MET A 94 -17.01 -0.61 1.30
CA MET A 94 -16.75 -1.90 0.67
C MET A 94 -15.46 -2.55 1.17
N ASN A 95 -14.52 -1.74 1.64
CA ASN A 95 -13.29 -2.17 2.30
C ASN A 95 -12.39 -3.11 1.46
N PRO A 96 -12.07 -2.79 0.20
CA PRO A 96 -11.20 -3.63 -0.62
C PRO A 96 -9.78 -3.73 -0.04
N GLU A 97 -9.10 -4.86 -0.25
CA GLU A 97 -7.69 -5.03 0.17
C GLU A 97 -6.78 -3.96 -0.43
N ARG A 98 -7.08 -3.53 -1.66
CA ARG A 98 -6.25 -2.60 -2.43
C ARG A 98 -7.10 -1.65 -3.26
N ILE A 99 -6.61 -0.43 -3.38
CA ILE A 99 -7.10 0.55 -4.32
C ILE A 99 -5.93 0.97 -5.21
N VAL A 100 -6.13 0.92 -6.52
CA VAL A 100 -5.21 1.48 -7.51
C VAL A 100 -5.86 2.73 -8.07
N TYR A 101 -5.24 3.87 -7.87
CA TYR A 101 -5.73 5.16 -8.32
C TYR A 101 -4.82 5.69 -9.43
N VAL A 102 -5.37 5.90 -10.62
CA VAL A 102 -4.72 6.55 -11.76
C VAL A 102 -5.22 7.98 -11.84
N SER A 103 -4.36 8.96 -12.07
CA SER A 103 -4.77 10.37 -12.15
C SER A 103 -3.81 11.21 -12.98
N CYS A 104 -4.37 12.04 -13.84
CA CYS A 104 -3.64 13.07 -14.58
C CYS A 104 -3.63 14.44 -13.87
N ASP A 105 -4.22 14.56 -12.66
CA ASP A 105 -4.25 15.80 -11.88
C ASP A 105 -3.79 15.54 -10.44
N SER A 106 -2.65 16.10 -10.08
CA SER A 106 -2.03 15.87 -8.77
C SER A 106 -2.77 16.52 -7.60
N ALA A 107 -3.52 17.61 -7.84
CA ALA A 107 -4.22 18.32 -6.78
C ALA A 107 -5.47 17.55 -6.33
N THR A 108 -6.29 17.10 -7.27
CA THR A 108 -7.46 16.26 -6.98
C THR A 108 -7.05 14.88 -6.47
N LEU A 109 -5.97 14.31 -7.01
CA LEU A 109 -5.37 13.09 -6.48
C LEU A 109 -5.01 13.23 -4.99
N ALA A 110 -4.30 14.30 -4.62
CA ALA A 110 -3.90 14.53 -3.23
C ALA A 110 -5.10 14.65 -2.29
N ARG A 111 -6.19 15.31 -2.73
CA ARG A 111 -7.45 15.42 -1.99
C ARG A 111 -8.07 14.04 -1.72
N ASP A 112 -8.19 13.22 -2.77
CA ASP A 112 -8.84 11.92 -2.68
C ASP A 112 -7.99 10.92 -1.89
N LEU A 113 -6.67 10.95 -2.07
CA LEU A 113 -5.73 10.15 -1.28
C LEU A 113 -5.78 10.51 0.21
N LYS A 114 -5.87 11.81 0.55
CA LYS A 114 -6.06 12.25 1.93
C LYS A 114 -7.31 11.63 2.53
N TYR A 115 -8.44 11.70 1.82
CA TYR A 115 -9.71 11.11 2.25
C TYR A 115 -9.59 9.61 2.56
N LEU A 116 -8.97 8.84 1.67
CA LEU A 116 -8.78 7.40 1.83
C LEU A 116 -7.80 7.08 2.97
N CYS A 117 -6.70 7.84 3.09
CA CYS A 117 -5.68 7.62 4.12
C CYS A 117 -6.20 7.93 5.55
N GLU A 118 -7.09 8.90 5.69
CA GLU A 118 -7.76 9.19 6.96
C GLU A 118 -8.75 8.10 7.37
N ARG A 119 -9.16 7.21 6.42
CA ARG A 119 -10.16 6.15 6.60
C ARG A 119 -9.60 4.73 6.50
N GLY A 120 -8.34 4.55 6.87
CA GLY A 120 -7.75 3.22 7.06
C GLY A 120 -6.87 2.72 5.93
N TYR A 121 -6.66 3.50 4.89
CA TYR A 121 -5.70 3.16 3.83
C TYR A 121 -4.34 3.81 4.07
N GLU A 122 -3.29 3.23 3.50
CA GLU A 122 -1.96 3.82 3.45
C GLU A 122 -1.39 3.73 2.03
N LEU A 123 -0.60 4.73 1.66
CA LEU A 123 0.11 4.77 0.40
C LEU A 123 1.24 3.73 0.41
N ARG A 124 1.19 2.80 -0.54
CA ARG A 124 2.22 1.77 -0.72
C ARG A 124 3.21 2.12 -1.80
N LYS A 125 2.71 2.69 -2.88
CA LYS A 125 3.53 3.06 -4.03
C LYS A 125 2.91 4.24 -4.76
N VAL A 126 3.75 5.17 -5.18
CA VAL A 126 3.40 6.27 -6.09
C VAL A 126 4.34 6.18 -7.26
N CYS A 127 3.79 6.12 -8.47
CA CYS A 127 4.55 5.99 -9.70
C CYS A 127 4.09 7.07 -10.69
N PRO A 128 4.82 8.18 -10.81
CA PRO A 128 4.56 9.16 -11.85
C PRO A 128 5.00 8.61 -13.21
N VAL A 129 4.22 8.91 -14.26
CA VAL A 129 4.47 8.51 -15.64
C VAL A 129 4.39 9.74 -16.52
N ASP A 130 5.45 10.09 -17.20
CA ASP A 130 5.48 11.18 -18.17
C ASP A 130 4.84 10.72 -19.48
N GLN A 131 3.49 10.67 -19.48
CA GLN A 131 2.69 10.27 -20.63
C GLN A 131 2.34 11.48 -21.52
N PHE A 132 2.33 12.67 -20.94
CA PHE A 132 1.93 13.91 -21.60
C PHE A 132 3.15 14.80 -21.85
N GLY A 133 4.13 14.29 -22.55
CA GLY A 133 5.36 15.01 -22.87
C GLY A 133 5.09 16.41 -23.41
N MET A 134 5.91 17.40 -23.03
CA MET A 134 5.78 18.82 -23.40
C MET A 134 4.59 19.54 -22.75
N THR A 135 3.94 18.95 -21.74
CA THR A 135 2.88 19.57 -20.95
C THR A 135 3.24 19.62 -19.47
N VAL A 136 2.44 20.34 -18.66
CA VAL A 136 2.58 20.38 -17.19
C VAL A 136 1.88 19.21 -16.49
N HIS A 137 1.32 18.28 -17.25
CA HIS A 137 0.55 17.15 -16.71
C HIS A 137 1.40 15.89 -16.64
N VAL A 138 1.26 15.18 -15.55
CA VAL A 138 1.92 13.90 -15.29
C VAL A 138 0.84 12.89 -14.87
N GLU A 139 0.80 11.75 -15.56
CA GLU A 139 -0.01 10.63 -15.09
C GLU A 139 0.60 10.05 -13.83
N THR A 140 -0.20 9.75 -12.83
CA THR A 140 0.30 9.22 -11.57
C THR A 140 -0.50 8.00 -11.15
N VAL A 141 0.17 6.86 -11.06
CA VAL A 141 -0.44 5.61 -10.57
C VAL A 141 -0.09 5.42 -9.10
N VAL A 142 -1.10 5.29 -8.27
CA VAL A 142 -0.95 5.12 -6.82
C VAL A 142 -1.54 3.79 -6.38
N LEU A 143 -0.80 3.05 -5.57
CA LEU A 143 -1.27 1.87 -4.88
C LEU A 143 -1.52 2.18 -3.41
N LEU A 144 -2.75 1.97 -2.96
CA LEU A 144 -3.12 1.99 -1.55
C LEU A 144 -3.45 0.56 -1.08
N SER A 145 -3.21 0.31 0.20
CA SER A 145 -3.71 -0.88 0.88
C SER A 145 -4.15 -0.50 2.29
N HIS A 146 -4.90 -1.37 2.94
CA HIS A 146 -5.21 -1.17 4.36
C HIS A 146 -3.94 -0.94 5.16
N LYS A 147 -4.01 -0.01 6.10
CA LYS A 147 -3.03 0.08 7.18
C LYS A 147 -2.98 -1.29 7.83
N LYS A 148 -1.79 -1.88 7.92
CA LYS A 148 -1.64 -3.05 8.78
C LYS A 148 -2.04 -2.59 10.19
N PRO A 149 -2.89 -3.32 10.91
CA PRO A 149 -3.13 -2.99 12.30
C PRO A 149 -1.75 -2.91 12.97
N ASP A 150 -1.46 -1.80 13.63
CA ASP A 150 -0.23 -1.58 14.38
C ASP A 150 -0.22 -2.57 15.56
N GLY A 151 0.05 -3.85 15.29
CA GLY A 151 0.18 -4.90 16.30
C GLY A 151 -0.97 -5.04 17.31
N HIS A 152 -1.97 -4.21 17.26
CA HIS A 152 -3.13 -4.20 18.15
C HIS A 152 -4.32 -4.89 17.48
N ILE A 153 -4.51 -6.14 17.81
CA ILE A 153 -5.78 -6.82 17.57
C ILE A 153 -6.72 -6.34 18.67
N ASN A 154 -7.72 -5.53 18.32
CA ASN A 154 -8.80 -5.21 19.23
C ASN A 154 -9.66 -6.47 19.42
N VAL A 155 -9.28 -7.29 20.39
CA VAL A 155 -10.07 -8.42 20.82
C VAL A 155 -11.05 -7.89 21.88
N LYS A 156 -12.36 -7.95 21.58
CA LYS A 156 -13.37 -7.73 22.61
C LYS A 156 -13.33 -8.94 23.56
N VAL A 157 -12.69 -8.77 24.69
CA VAL A 157 -12.60 -9.82 25.70
C VAL A 157 -13.64 -9.52 26.80
N GLU A 158 -14.55 -10.44 27.05
CA GLU A 158 -15.46 -10.37 28.21
C GLU A 158 -14.73 -10.94 29.40
N PHE A 159 -14.56 -10.11 30.44
CA PHE A 159 -13.92 -10.49 31.68
C PHE A 159 -14.97 -10.99 32.72
N GLY A 160 -14.61 -11.94 33.52
CA GLY A 160 -15.44 -12.44 34.62
C GLY A 160 -15.16 -13.90 34.96
N GLU A 161 -15.91 -14.45 35.90
CA GLU A 161 -15.87 -15.85 36.25
C GLU A 161 -16.90 -16.64 35.43
N GLY A 162 -16.47 -17.76 34.79
CA GLY A 162 -17.32 -18.65 34.00
C GLY A 162 -16.61 -19.25 32.80
N GLU A 163 -17.20 -20.28 32.17
CA GLU A 163 -16.66 -20.91 30.95
C GLU A 163 -16.53 -19.91 29.80
N GLY A 164 -15.34 -19.83 29.19
CA GLY A 164 -15.04 -18.93 28.07
C GLY A 164 -14.55 -17.54 28.46
N LYS A 165 -14.43 -17.19 29.74
CA LYS A 165 -13.93 -15.91 30.23
C LYS A 165 -12.46 -15.99 30.67
N VAL A 166 -11.70 -14.91 30.46
CA VAL A 166 -10.27 -14.87 30.77
C VAL A 166 -10.07 -14.22 32.15
N PRO A 167 -9.39 -14.91 33.12
CA PRO A 167 -9.12 -14.33 34.42
C PRO A 167 -8.21 -13.10 34.33
N LEU A 168 -8.58 -12.02 35.05
CA LEU A 168 -7.87 -10.73 35.03
C LEU A 168 -6.39 -10.85 35.44
N ASP A 169 -6.07 -11.73 36.39
CA ASP A 169 -4.71 -11.91 36.91
C ASP A 169 -3.74 -12.48 35.88
N ASN A 170 -4.23 -13.27 34.93
CA ASN A 170 -3.40 -13.81 33.84
C ASN A 170 -3.08 -12.78 32.76
N ILE A 171 -3.92 -11.77 32.60
CA ILE A 171 -3.72 -10.69 31.63
C ILE A 171 -2.70 -9.68 32.15
N ALA A 172 -2.79 -9.31 33.44
CA ALA A 172 -1.84 -8.42 34.08
C ALA A 172 -0.41 -8.99 34.01
N LYS A 173 -0.23 -10.26 34.35
CA LYS A 173 1.07 -10.95 34.26
C LYS A 173 1.62 -11.01 32.86
N ARG A 174 0.80 -11.32 31.85
CA ARG A 174 1.24 -11.35 30.42
C ARG A 174 1.53 -9.97 29.88
N ALA A 175 0.84 -8.92 30.32
CA ALA A 175 1.10 -7.56 29.92
C ALA A 175 2.42 -7.02 30.50
N GLU A 176 2.78 -7.43 31.74
CA GLU A 176 4.08 -7.09 32.34
C GLU A 176 5.26 -7.83 31.69
N GLU A 177 5.03 -9.04 31.18
CA GLU A 177 6.03 -9.85 30.47
C GLU A 177 6.22 -9.42 29.00
N TYR A 178 5.21 -8.75 28.38
CA TYR A 178 5.28 -8.33 26.99
C TYR A 178 5.97 -6.98 26.83
N LYS A 179 7.29 -7.01 26.60
CA LYS A 179 8.03 -5.86 26.06
C LYS A 179 8.02 -5.92 24.54
N PRO A 180 7.33 -5.01 23.83
CA PRO A 180 7.43 -4.95 22.39
C PRO A 180 8.88 -4.73 21.99
N LYS A 181 9.45 -5.59 21.13
CA LYS A 181 10.79 -5.38 20.59
C LYS A 181 10.78 -4.08 19.79
N GLU A 182 11.40 -3.04 20.31
CA GLU A 182 11.58 -1.79 19.57
C GLU A 182 12.36 -2.08 18.29
N ARG A 183 11.83 -1.58 17.16
CA ARG A 183 12.48 -1.75 15.86
C ARG A 183 13.74 -0.91 15.83
N VAL A 184 14.90 -1.55 15.87
CA VAL A 184 16.19 -0.87 15.85
C VAL A 184 16.37 -0.09 14.55
N THR A 185 16.46 1.22 14.65
CA THR A 185 16.67 2.12 13.51
C THR A 185 18.13 2.46 13.29
N TYR A 186 18.50 2.85 12.08
CA TYR A 186 19.84 3.35 11.78
C TYR A 186 20.22 4.58 12.61
N LYS A 187 19.22 5.36 13.05
CA LYS A 187 19.42 6.50 13.93
C LYS A 187 19.94 6.06 15.29
N MET A 188 19.27 5.07 15.91
CA MET A 188 19.68 4.51 17.21
C MET A 188 21.11 3.93 17.17
N ILE A 189 21.44 3.19 16.11
CA ILE A 189 22.80 2.64 15.92
C ILE A 189 23.83 3.77 15.83
N LYS A 190 23.56 4.84 15.10
CA LYS A 190 24.47 5.98 14.96
C LYS A 190 24.67 6.73 16.27
N GLU A 191 23.60 6.98 17.01
CA GLU A 191 23.62 7.65 18.31
C GLU A 191 24.40 6.83 19.35
N TYR A 192 24.21 5.51 19.37
CA TYR A 192 24.97 4.62 20.24
C TYR A 192 26.49 4.67 19.92
N ILE A 193 26.87 4.58 18.64
CA ILE A 193 28.26 4.61 18.23
C ILE A 193 28.88 5.97 18.55
N GLU A 194 28.20 7.06 18.29
CA GLU A 194 28.69 8.40 18.61
C GLU A 194 28.90 8.60 20.12
N ALA A 195 27.96 8.11 20.94
CA ALA A 195 28.05 8.19 22.40
C ALA A 195 29.18 7.31 22.98
N LYS A 196 29.37 6.09 22.45
CA LYS A 196 30.33 5.13 23.01
C LYS A 196 31.74 5.27 22.47
N TYR A 197 31.87 5.60 21.18
CA TYR A 197 33.17 5.63 20.47
C TYR A 197 33.61 7.04 20.06
N GLY A 198 32.77 8.07 20.20
CA GLY A 198 33.11 9.46 19.91
C GLY A 198 33.21 9.83 18.43
N PHE A 199 32.83 8.93 17.51
CA PHE A 199 32.86 9.22 16.06
C PHE A 199 31.53 8.90 15.36
N LYS A 200 31.31 9.59 14.22
CA LYS A 200 30.09 9.41 13.41
C LYS A 200 30.28 8.32 12.33
N VAL A 201 29.24 7.52 12.14
CA VAL A 201 29.17 6.54 11.04
C VAL A 201 28.08 6.92 10.03
N HIS A 202 28.36 6.64 8.76
CA HIS A 202 27.39 6.86 7.70
C HIS A 202 26.44 5.66 7.59
N THR A 203 25.16 5.91 7.24
CA THR A 203 24.14 4.86 7.04
C THR A 203 24.58 3.78 6.05
N ALA A 204 25.33 4.17 4.99
CA ALA A 204 25.85 3.24 4.01
C ALA A 204 26.81 2.19 4.62
N TYR A 205 27.59 2.57 5.63
CA TYR A 205 28.50 1.65 6.33
C TYR A 205 27.73 0.65 7.20
N ILE A 206 26.65 1.10 7.87
CA ILE A 206 25.78 0.21 8.64
C ILE A 206 25.10 -0.79 7.69
N ALA A 207 24.64 -0.32 6.53
CA ALA A 207 24.02 -1.16 5.51
C ALA A 207 24.99 -2.19 4.94
N GLU A 208 26.26 -1.82 4.70
CA GLU A 208 27.31 -2.71 4.23
C GLU A 208 27.60 -3.81 5.25
N VAL A 209 27.85 -3.47 6.50
CA VAL A 209 28.11 -4.44 7.58
C VAL A 209 26.92 -5.38 7.80
N LYS A 210 25.68 -4.88 7.74
CA LYS A 210 24.48 -5.73 7.83
C LYS A 210 24.39 -6.72 6.67
N ARG A 211 24.74 -6.31 5.46
CA ARG A 211 24.75 -7.17 4.28
C ARG A 211 25.82 -8.26 4.40
N ASP A 212 27.02 -7.89 4.85
CA ASP A 212 28.13 -8.83 5.06
C ASP A 212 27.81 -9.87 6.14
N LEU A 213 26.94 -9.51 7.09
CA LEU A 213 26.44 -10.42 8.13
C LEU A 213 25.19 -11.23 7.69
N GLY A 214 24.74 -11.10 6.44
CA GLY A 214 23.57 -11.81 5.92
C GLY A 214 22.23 -11.36 6.52
N LEU A 215 22.17 -10.17 7.13
CA LEU A 215 20.95 -9.66 7.76
C LEU A 215 19.97 -9.15 6.70
N PRO A 216 18.65 -9.31 6.93
CA PRO A 216 17.63 -8.83 6.00
C PRO A 216 17.75 -7.31 5.80
N MET A 217 17.84 -6.91 4.53
CA MET A 217 17.92 -5.52 4.11
C MET A 217 16.61 -5.11 3.47
N TYR A 218 16.18 -3.88 3.77
CA TYR A 218 15.11 -3.24 3.03
C TYR A 218 15.75 -2.20 2.11
N ASP A 219 15.48 -2.30 0.82
CA ASP A 219 15.99 -1.33 -0.16
C ASP A 219 15.44 0.06 0.16
N ALA A 220 16.33 1.05 0.18
CA ALA A 220 15.90 2.44 0.32
C ALA A 220 15.12 2.86 -0.94
N PRO A 221 14.06 3.66 -0.83
CA PRO A 221 13.25 4.09 -1.97
C PRO A 221 14.04 4.80 -3.09
N ASN A 222 15.27 5.25 -2.78
CA ASN A 222 16.19 5.98 -3.65
C ASN A 222 17.52 5.23 -3.84
N ALA A 223 17.53 3.90 -3.74
CA ALA A 223 18.70 3.09 -4.10
C ALA A 223 18.96 3.22 -5.61
N VAL A 224 20.11 3.76 -5.99
CA VAL A 224 20.57 3.90 -7.38
C VAL A 224 21.45 2.71 -7.72
N GLU A 225 21.16 2.01 -8.81
CA GLU A 225 21.90 0.82 -9.25
C GLU A 225 23.33 1.14 -9.69
N GLU A 226 23.59 2.34 -10.22
CA GLU A 226 24.94 2.77 -10.62
C GLU A 226 25.41 4.00 -9.85
N LEU A 227 26.53 3.85 -9.15
CA LEU A 227 27.17 4.95 -8.43
C LEU A 227 28.18 5.67 -9.34
N LYS A 228 28.05 6.97 -9.48
CA LYS A 228 28.98 7.83 -10.23
C LYS A 228 30.40 7.91 -9.63
N GLN A 229 30.60 7.40 -8.42
CA GLN A 229 31.92 7.34 -7.74
C GLN A 229 32.06 6.03 -6.96
N PRO A 230 33.30 5.49 -6.81
CA PRO A 230 33.56 4.27 -6.03
C PRO A 230 33.15 4.48 -4.56
N ARG A 231 32.49 3.48 -3.98
CA ARG A 231 32.09 3.50 -2.56
C ARG A 231 33.31 3.53 -1.67
N LYS A 232 33.34 4.45 -0.71
CA LYS A 232 34.29 4.37 0.41
C LYS A 232 33.81 3.29 1.37
N HIS A 233 34.64 2.30 1.66
CA HIS A 233 34.35 1.26 2.64
C HIS A 233 34.60 1.76 4.06
N PRO A 234 33.92 1.23 5.07
CA PRO A 234 34.21 1.55 6.47
C PRO A 234 35.58 1.02 6.88
N THR A 235 36.29 1.74 7.74
CA THR A 235 37.49 1.26 8.37
C THR A 235 37.19 0.09 9.31
N ALA A 236 38.18 -0.75 9.62
CA ALA A 236 38.02 -1.88 10.54
C ALA A 236 37.43 -1.45 11.90
N GLU A 237 37.86 -0.32 12.43
CA GLU A 237 37.37 0.27 13.67
C GLU A 237 35.86 0.59 13.59
N LYS A 238 35.38 1.16 12.46
CA LYS A 238 33.98 1.45 12.24
C LYS A 238 33.13 0.19 12.06
N VAL A 239 33.67 -0.83 11.42
CA VAL A 239 33.02 -2.14 11.29
C VAL A 239 32.79 -2.78 12.66
N GLU A 240 33.81 -2.78 13.53
CA GLU A 240 33.68 -3.34 14.88
C GLU A 240 32.69 -2.52 15.74
N ALA A 241 32.72 -1.20 15.67
CA ALA A 241 31.72 -0.35 16.37
C ALA A 241 30.29 -0.60 15.89
N ILE A 242 30.08 -0.85 14.59
CA ILE A 242 28.75 -1.18 14.05
C ILE A 242 28.31 -2.57 14.53
N LYS A 243 29.18 -3.55 14.52
CA LYS A 243 28.88 -4.90 15.03
C LYS A 243 28.54 -4.87 16.52
N ASP A 244 29.27 -4.11 17.31
CA ASP A 244 28.99 -3.92 18.73
C ASP A 244 27.62 -3.28 18.96
N ALA A 245 27.29 -2.24 18.18
CA ALA A 245 25.96 -1.63 18.25
C ALA A 245 24.84 -2.62 17.86
N LEU A 246 25.04 -3.44 16.83
CA LEU A 246 24.07 -4.47 16.42
C LEU A 246 23.87 -5.53 17.51
N LYS A 247 24.94 -5.92 18.23
CA LYS A 247 24.84 -6.82 19.40
C LYS A 247 24.12 -6.15 20.56
N HIS A 248 24.45 -4.90 20.86
CA HIS A 248 23.78 -4.13 21.94
C HIS A 248 22.28 -4.06 21.77
N PHE A 249 21.81 -3.92 20.52
CA PHE A 249 20.38 -3.88 20.20
C PHE A 249 19.80 -5.26 19.86
N GLU A 250 20.48 -6.34 20.14
CA GLU A 250 20.03 -7.73 19.88
C GLU A 250 19.60 -7.98 18.41
N VAL A 251 20.30 -7.34 17.46
CA VAL A 251 20.06 -7.53 16.02
C VAL A 251 20.84 -8.73 15.49
N ILE A 252 21.97 -9.06 16.14
CA ILE A 252 22.86 -10.23 15.90
C ILE A 252 23.24 -10.89 17.21
#